data_c6ec9f00843accbe0bf4976262b873c6
#
_entry.id   c6ec9f00843accbe0bf4976262b873c6
#
_cell.length_a   1.000
_cell.length_b   1.000
_cell.length_c   1.000
_cell.angle_alpha   90.00
_cell.angle_beta   90.00
_cell.angle_gamma   90.00
#
_symmetry.space_group_name_H-M   'P 1'
#
loop_
_entity.id
_entity.type
_entity.pdbx_description
1 polymer ?
#
loop_
_entity_poly.entity_id
_entity_poly.type
_entity_poly.pdbx_seq_one_letter_code
_entity_poly.pdbx_strand_id
1 'polypeptide(L)'
;MKKLFLLILTGSILAACSTDPKYDPQDGLDQITEAGFEGHLKTLSSDEFGGRMPFTEGETKTIAYLQDEIKKLGLEPGNGDSYIQEVPMVEITTTTDTVLKVSGGKKDFTLSGFKDYVIWTPNPEQPEIKLENEELVFAGYGVIAPEKNWNDYAGVDVKGKIVLVMVNDPDFGTSDSTFKGNAMTYYGRWTYKFEEAARQGAKGCIIVHDDVPAGYGFWVVQNSWNTSKLYLDNRGKNIPVCNAVGWVSQSAAKKLFEAANISYPEAVSRAKKQGFKPEPMNLKLSTNLKVATKYSKSNNVIAKITGTKQPDEYLVYSTHWDHLGSGKADEKGDSIYNGAHDNASGSAGQLEIAKAFTQLKNRPARTVVFLWVTAEEQGLWGSAYYAQNPVYPKEKTVANINIDGINPYGKMKDIVLVGMGQSELEDYLDEAAKSVGRYVSPEPNPVAGYYFRSDHFNFAKVGIPALYTNIGIDHVEKGAEYGKQLQDDYTAKHYHKPSDEFTPELWKTDGAIDDLKLLFNVGKRISMEQTWPQWKESSEFKPIRDGYMK
;
A
#
# COMPACT_ATOMS: atom_id res chain seq x y z
N MET A 1 -23.60 33.59 -78.88
CA MET A 1 -23.38 32.19 -78.49
C MET A 1 -22.06 32.14 -77.70
N LYS A 2 -22.12 32.19 -76.36
CA LYS A 2 -20.95 32.08 -75.49
C LYS A 2 -21.04 30.72 -74.79
N LYS A 3 -20.07 29.84 -75.08
CA LYS A 3 -19.94 28.54 -74.44
C LYS A 3 -19.23 28.73 -73.09
N LEU A 4 -19.90 28.38 -72.01
CA LEU A 4 -19.36 28.36 -70.64
C LEU A 4 -18.71 27.00 -70.41
N PHE A 5 -17.38 26.94 -70.20
CA PHE A 5 -16.67 25.76 -69.76
C PHE A 5 -16.71 25.65 -68.25
N LEU A 6 -17.36 24.61 -67.77
CA LEU A 6 -17.40 24.27 -66.33
C LEU A 6 -16.23 23.35 -66.01
N LEU A 7 -15.22 23.83 -65.28
CA LEU A 7 -14.11 23.03 -64.77
C LEU A 7 -14.59 22.34 -63.48
N ILE A 8 -14.73 21.01 -63.53
CA ILE A 8 -14.98 20.19 -62.36
C ILE A 8 -13.62 19.88 -61.73
N LEU A 9 -13.35 20.51 -60.58
CA LEU A 9 -12.17 20.22 -59.73
C LEU A 9 -12.50 19.04 -58.87
N THR A 10 -12.04 17.83 -59.21
CA THR A 10 -12.12 16.63 -58.36
C THR A 10 -11.07 16.74 -57.27
N GLY A 11 -11.46 17.21 -56.11
CA GLY A 11 -10.67 17.16 -54.90
C GLY A 11 -10.59 15.72 -54.38
N SER A 12 -9.44 15.08 -54.57
CA SER A 12 -9.13 13.78 -53.91
C SER A 12 -8.97 14.04 -52.41
N ILE A 13 -9.99 13.73 -51.62
CA ILE A 13 -9.86 13.62 -50.17
C ILE A 13 -9.00 12.40 -49.87
N LEU A 14 -7.73 12.62 -49.57
CA LEU A 14 -6.87 11.64 -48.93
C LEU A 14 -7.42 11.46 -47.49
N ALA A 15 -8.28 10.48 -47.31
CA ALA A 15 -8.60 9.97 -45.98
C ALA A 15 -7.29 9.34 -45.42
N ALA A 16 -6.60 10.10 -44.59
CA ALA A 16 -5.56 9.52 -43.74
C ALA A 16 -6.26 8.54 -42.81
N CYS A 17 -6.24 7.24 -43.13
CA CYS A 17 -6.53 6.19 -42.19
C CYS A 17 -5.51 6.31 -41.05
N SER A 18 -5.88 6.94 -39.97
CA SER A 18 -5.17 6.77 -38.71
C SER A 18 -5.42 5.32 -38.26
N THR A 19 -4.50 4.44 -38.61
CA THR A 19 -4.48 3.09 -38.03
C THR A 19 -4.05 3.25 -36.56
N ASP A 20 -5.02 3.36 -35.66
CA ASP A 20 -4.73 3.19 -34.25
C ASP A 20 -4.05 1.84 -34.06
N PRO A 21 -3.01 1.74 -33.23
CA PRO A 21 -2.40 0.45 -32.93
C PRO A 21 -3.50 -0.46 -32.39
N LYS A 22 -3.77 -1.53 -33.15
CA LYS A 22 -4.84 -2.45 -32.80
C LYS A 22 -4.38 -3.26 -31.61
N TYR A 23 -5.10 -3.19 -30.51
CA TYR A 23 -4.90 -4.07 -29.38
C TYR A 23 -5.04 -5.53 -29.83
N ASP A 24 -3.97 -6.31 -29.66
CA ASP A 24 -3.96 -7.76 -29.85
C ASP A 24 -3.70 -8.41 -28.50
N PRO A 25 -4.66 -9.14 -27.91
CA PRO A 25 -4.48 -9.76 -26.59
C PRO A 25 -3.37 -10.82 -26.56
N GLN A 26 -2.96 -11.38 -27.70
CA GLN A 26 -1.93 -12.41 -27.76
C GLN A 26 -0.51 -11.83 -27.95
N ASP A 27 -0.38 -10.59 -28.44
CA ASP A 27 0.92 -9.98 -28.71
C ASP A 27 1.71 -9.78 -27.40
N GLY A 28 2.95 -10.24 -27.37
CA GLY A 28 3.88 -10.13 -26.25
C GLY A 28 3.75 -11.21 -25.16
N LEU A 29 2.67 -12.02 -25.14
CA LEU A 29 2.45 -13.01 -24.06
C LEU A 29 3.52 -14.12 -24.02
N ASP A 30 4.06 -14.50 -25.15
CA ASP A 30 5.11 -15.51 -25.29
C ASP A 30 6.48 -15.03 -24.76
N GLN A 31 6.62 -13.73 -24.53
CA GLN A 31 7.84 -13.15 -23.97
C GLN A 31 7.92 -13.30 -22.45
N ILE A 32 6.78 -13.52 -21.77
CA ILE A 32 6.73 -13.81 -20.33
C ILE A 32 6.94 -15.30 -20.15
N THR A 33 8.12 -15.68 -19.64
CA THR A 33 8.58 -17.07 -19.60
C THR A 33 8.94 -17.54 -18.20
N GLU A 34 8.71 -18.81 -17.89
CA GLU A 34 9.12 -19.42 -16.62
C GLU A 34 10.63 -19.28 -16.40
N ALA A 35 11.44 -19.59 -17.41
CA ALA A 35 12.89 -19.52 -17.31
C ALA A 35 13.42 -18.10 -17.01
N GLY A 36 12.82 -17.07 -17.62
CA GLY A 36 13.15 -15.67 -17.32
C GLY A 36 12.75 -15.26 -15.91
N PHE A 37 11.52 -15.55 -15.56
CA PHE A 37 10.98 -15.26 -14.22
C PHE A 37 11.80 -15.95 -13.11
N GLU A 38 12.05 -17.27 -13.24
CA GLU A 38 12.87 -18.02 -12.30
C GLU A 38 14.31 -17.51 -12.20
N GLY A 39 14.90 -17.10 -13.32
CA GLY A 39 16.26 -16.56 -13.35
C GLY A 39 16.36 -15.29 -12.48
N HIS A 40 15.43 -14.35 -12.64
CA HIS A 40 15.36 -13.13 -11.84
C HIS A 40 15.02 -13.43 -10.37
N LEU A 41 14.03 -14.29 -10.13
CA LEU A 41 13.61 -14.67 -8.80
C LEU A 41 14.73 -15.30 -7.99
N LYS A 42 15.42 -16.31 -8.52
CA LYS A 42 16.58 -16.98 -7.90
C LYS A 42 17.70 -16.01 -7.56
N THR A 43 17.95 -15.04 -8.44
CA THR A 43 18.98 -14.03 -8.20
C THR A 43 18.59 -13.11 -7.06
N LEU A 44 17.41 -12.49 -7.15
CA LEU A 44 16.95 -11.50 -6.17
C LEU A 44 16.72 -12.12 -4.77
N SER A 45 16.30 -13.37 -4.68
CA SER A 45 16.07 -14.07 -3.41
C SER A 45 17.27 -14.87 -2.90
N SER A 46 18.46 -14.71 -3.51
CA SER A 46 19.66 -15.41 -3.01
C SER A 46 20.25 -14.74 -1.79
N ASP A 47 20.96 -15.51 -0.97
CA ASP A 47 21.70 -15.02 0.21
C ASP A 47 22.71 -13.93 -0.14
N GLU A 48 23.21 -13.91 -1.38
CA GLU A 48 24.11 -12.87 -1.86
C GLU A 48 23.50 -11.48 -1.77
N PHE A 49 22.18 -11.38 -1.92
CA PHE A 49 21.42 -10.13 -1.81
C PHE A 49 21.05 -9.76 -0.37
N GLY A 50 21.40 -10.61 0.62
CA GLY A 50 21.31 -10.31 2.05
C GLY A 50 19.93 -9.86 2.54
N GLY A 51 18.86 -10.36 1.91
CA GLY A 51 17.47 -9.98 2.24
C GLY A 51 17.12 -8.53 1.89
N ARG A 52 17.85 -7.87 1.02
CA ARG A 52 17.52 -6.59 0.33
C ARG A 52 17.06 -5.43 1.24
N MET A 53 17.53 -5.40 2.49
CA MET A 53 17.15 -4.31 3.41
C MET A 53 17.70 -2.95 2.92
N PRO A 54 16.90 -1.86 2.96
CA PRO A 54 17.37 -0.52 2.68
C PRO A 54 18.60 -0.13 3.53
N PHE A 55 19.50 0.67 2.95
CA PHE A 55 20.76 1.17 3.55
C PHE A 55 21.83 0.08 3.78
N THR A 56 21.68 -1.08 3.18
CA THR A 56 22.64 -2.20 3.27
C THR A 56 23.32 -2.48 1.94
N GLU A 57 24.29 -3.42 1.96
CA GLU A 57 24.89 -3.91 0.72
C GLU A 57 23.86 -4.62 -0.17
N GLY A 58 22.81 -5.22 0.43
CA GLY A 58 21.69 -5.83 -0.28
C GLY A 58 20.94 -4.83 -1.15
N GLU A 59 20.69 -3.60 -0.66
CA GLU A 59 20.14 -2.51 -1.49
C GLU A 59 21.06 -2.22 -2.68
N THR A 60 22.36 -2.04 -2.43
CA THR A 60 23.32 -1.69 -3.48
C THR A 60 23.33 -2.73 -4.60
N LYS A 61 23.36 -4.01 -4.24
CA LYS A 61 23.32 -5.12 -5.21
C LYS A 61 22.01 -5.18 -5.96
N THR A 62 20.89 -5.02 -5.26
CA THR A 62 19.55 -5.06 -5.87
C THR A 62 19.37 -3.95 -6.88
N ILE A 63 19.72 -2.71 -6.53
CA ILE A 63 19.61 -1.56 -7.44
C ILE A 63 20.53 -1.73 -8.65
N ALA A 64 21.75 -2.21 -8.46
CA ALA A 64 22.67 -2.48 -9.57
C ALA A 64 22.10 -3.55 -10.51
N TYR A 65 21.60 -4.64 -9.96
CA TYR A 65 20.98 -5.71 -10.73
C TYR A 65 19.78 -5.22 -11.55
N LEU A 66 18.83 -4.52 -10.91
CA LEU A 66 17.67 -3.97 -11.59
C LEU A 66 18.06 -3.01 -12.71
N GLN A 67 19.01 -2.10 -12.46
CA GLN A 67 19.49 -1.18 -13.48
C GLN A 67 20.15 -1.90 -14.66
N ASP A 68 20.89 -2.97 -14.41
CA ASP A 68 21.55 -3.73 -15.46
C ASP A 68 20.54 -4.51 -16.32
N GLU A 69 19.52 -5.12 -15.69
CA GLU A 69 18.47 -5.83 -16.42
C GLU A 69 17.62 -4.86 -17.28
N ILE A 70 17.17 -3.73 -16.72
CA ILE A 70 16.37 -2.76 -17.49
C ILE A 70 17.16 -2.13 -18.64
N LYS A 71 18.49 -1.92 -18.50
CA LYS A 71 19.36 -1.48 -19.58
C LYS A 71 19.51 -2.55 -20.67
N LYS A 72 19.67 -3.83 -20.30
CA LYS A 72 19.69 -4.95 -21.27
C LYS A 72 18.40 -5.05 -22.07
N LEU A 73 17.25 -4.74 -21.45
CA LEU A 73 15.96 -4.67 -22.13
C LEU A 73 15.80 -3.42 -23.02
N GLY A 74 16.72 -2.47 -22.97
CA GLY A 74 16.64 -1.23 -23.74
C GLY A 74 15.59 -0.24 -23.25
N LEU A 75 15.20 -0.32 -21.97
CA LEU A 75 14.28 0.63 -21.36
C LEU A 75 14.94 2.00 -21.17
N GLU A 76 14.15 3.05 -21.32
CA GLU A 76 14.60 4.41 -21.11
C GLU A 76 14.66 4.75 -19.61
N PRO A 77 15.59 5.64 -19.17
CA PRO A 77 15.57 6.18 -17.80
C PRO A 77 14.22 6.85 -17.49
N GLY A 78 13.68 6.57 -16.30
CA GLY A 78 12.37 7.06 -15.90
C GLY A 78 12.39 8.40 -15.17
N ASN A 79 13.57 8.89 -14.74
CA ASN A 79 13.72 10.16 -14.01
C ASN A 79 14.76 11.07 -14.71
N GLY A 80 14.33 11.77 -15.75
CA GLY A 80 15.24 12.50 -16.64
C GLY A 80 16.22 11.53 -17.29
N ASP A 81 17.51 11.73 -17.07
CA ASP A 81 18.59 10.86 -17.55
C ASP A 81 18.97 9.77 -16.53
N SER A 82 18.26 9.65 -15.42
CA SER A 82 18.53 8.71 -14.34
C SER A 82 17.43 7.65 -14.22
N TYR A 83 17.84 6.43 -13.83
CA TYR A 83 16.91 5.39 -13.39
C TYR A 83 16.57 5.50 -11.90
N ILE A 84 17.14 6.47 -11.18
CA ILE A 84 17.05 6.56 -9.72
C ILE A 84 16.23 7.78 -9.31
N GLN A 85 15.33 7.57 -8.35
CA GLN A 85 14.73 8.61 -7.53
C GLN A 85 15.19 8.40 -6.09
N GLU A 86 16.04 9.29 -5.57
CA GLU A 86 16.46 9.23 -4.16
C GLU A 86 15.25 9.44 -3.23
N VAL A 87 15.15 8.59 -2.22
CA VAL A 87 14.13 8.64 -1.17
C VAL A 87 14.81 9.00 0.16
N PRO A 88 14.76 10.27 0.57
CA PRO A 88 15.33 10.68 1.85
C PRO A 88 14.49 10.16 3.01
N MET A 89 15.16 9.55 3.99
CA MET A 89 14.52 8.87 5.11
C MET A 89 15.19 9.21 6.44
N VAL A 90 14.44 8.99 7.51
CA VAL A 90 14.93 9.09 8.88
C VAL A 90 14.54 7.84 9.65
N GLU A 91 15.52 7.23 10.28
CA GLU A 91 15.31 6.18 11.29
C GLU A 91 15.12 6.85 12.65
N ILE A 92 14.02 6.52 13.33
CA ILE A 92 13.68 7.04 14.65
C ILE A 92 13.66 5.91 15.66
N THR A 93 14.56 5.95 16.62
CA THR A 93 14.55 5.06 17.79
C THR A 93 13.93 5.80 18.96
N THR A 94 12.82 5.28 19.45
CA THR A 94 12.12 5.85 20.62
C THR A 94 12.34 4.95 21.83
N THR A 95 12.88 5.52 22.90
CA THR A 95 12.98 4.88 24.23
C THR A 95 11.99 5.55 25.17
N THR A 96 11.04 4.81 25.70
CA THR A 96 9.97 5.33 26.56
C THR A 96 10.19 4.98 28.01
N ASP A 97 9.62 5.78 28.91
CA ASP A 97 9.47 5.36 30.31
C ASP A 97 8.67 4.05 30.37
N THR A 98 8.98 3.23 31.38
CA THR A 98 8.33 1.92 31.57
C THR A 98 6.87 2.03 32.02
N VAL A 99 6.43 3.24 32.39
CA VAL A 99 5.07 3.51 32.87
C VAL A 99 4.49 4.77 32.23
N LEU A 100 3.20 4.72 31.94
CA LEU A 100 2.37 5.88 31.61
C LEU A 100 1.55 6.23 32.85
N LYS A 101 1.75 7.43 33.41
CA LYS A 101 1.00 7.92 34.57
C LYS A 101 -0.34 8.47 34.13
N VAL A 102 -1.39 8.12 34.84
CA VAL A 102 -2.77 8.59 34.61
C VAL A 102 -3.26 9.27 35.90
N SER A 103 -3.70 10.53 35.78
CA SER A 103 -4.20 11.33 36.87
C SER A 103 -5.50 12.07 36.51
N GLY A 104 -6.15 12.71 37.45
CA GLY A 104 -7.36 13.52 37.24
C GLY A 104 -8.67 12.75 37.36
N GLY A 105 -8.65 11.42 37.49
CA GLY A 105 -9.83 10.58 37.70
C GLY A 105 -10.14 10.33 39.16
N LYS A 106 -10.94 9.30 39.43
CA LYS A 106 -11.26 8.87 40.81
C LYS A 106 -10.03 8.55 41.67
N LYS A 107 -8.98 8.06 41.04
CA LYS A 107 -7.71 7.69 41.65
C LYS A 107 -6.61 7.69 40.57
N ASP A 108 -5.44 8.20 40.92
CA ASP A 108 -4.26 8.12 40.07
C ASP A 108 -3.76 6.68 39.97
N PHE A 109 -3.31 6.28 38.79
CA PHE A 109 -2.74 4.96 38.53
C PHE A 109 -1.71 5.01 37.42
N THR A 110 -1.10 3.87 37.12
CA THR A 110 -0.13 3.73 36.04
C THR A 110 -0.51 2.58 35.11
N LEU A 111 -0.18 2.73 33.82
CA LEU A 111 -0.19 1.66 32.85
C LEU A 111 1.26 1.21 32.61
N SER A 112 1.46 -0.11 32.46
CA SER A 112 2.78 -0.71 32.24
C SER A 112 3.11 -0.75 30.75
N GLY A 113 4.30 -0.26 30.37
CA GLY A 113 4.81 -0.32 29.02
C GLY A 113 4.86 -1.76 28.48
N PHE A 114 4.64 -1.93 27.20
CA PHE A 114 4.46 -3.17 26.45
C PHE A 114 3.28 -4.05 26.88
N LYS A 115 2.98 -4.14 28.16
CA LYS A 115 1.85 -4.93 28.65
C LYS A 115 0.50 -4.27 28.39
N ASP A 116 0.37 -3.01 28.80
CA ASP A 116 -0.88 -2.26 28.72
C ASP A 116 -0.92 -1.33 27.51
N TYR A 117 0.24 -0.83 27.06
CA TYR A 117 0.36 0.10 25.95
C TYR A 117 1.72 0.00 25.24
N VAL A 118 1.78 0.53 24.02
CA VAL A 118 3.00 0.90 23.30
C VAL A 118 2.86 2.35 22.83
N ILE A 119 3.95 3.11 22.87
CA ILE A 119 3.98 4.51 22.46
C ILE A 119 5.35 4.84 21.84
N TRP A 120 5.35 5.66 20.80
CA TRP A 120 6.56 6.14 20.12
C TRP A 120 6.30 7.50 19.51
N THR A 121 7.31 8.07 18.86
CA THR A 121 7.15 9.33 18.12
C THR A 121 7.46 9.15 16.64
N PRO A 122 6.64 9.70 15.73
CA PRO A 122 6.99 9.93 14.34
C PRO A 122 7.72 11.29 14.12
N ASN A 123 7.95 12.08 15.18
CA ASN A 123 8.58 13.41 15.10
C ASN A 123 10.09 13.29 15.36
N PRO A 124 10.97 13.49 14.34
CA PRO A 124 12.41 13.38 14.50
C PRO A 124 13.08 14.66 15.04
N GLU A 125 12.34 15.77 15.17
CA GLU A 125 12.94 17.09 15.41
C GLU A 125 13.33 17.33 16.87
N GLN A 126 12.78 16.56 17.80
CA GLN A 126 13.00 16.75 19.23
C GLN A 126 13.73 15.53 19.82
N PRO A 127 14.87 15.74 20.52
CA PRO A 127 15.61 14.63 21.16
C PRO A 127 14.87 14.04 22.38
N GLU A 128 13.89 14.75 22.88
CA GLU A 128 13.06 14.34 24.01
C GLU A 128 11.66 14.92 23.86
N ILE A 129 10.64 14.10 24.07
CA ILE A 129 9.24 14.49 24.08
C ILE A 129 8.67 14.23 25.47
N LYS A 130 8.30 15.30 26.17
CA LYS A 130 7.65 15.25 27.48
C LYS A 130 6.16 15.42 27.31
N LEU A 131 5.42 14.39 27.72
CA LEU A 131 3.99 14.48 27.96
C LEU A 131 3.81 14.75 29.44
N GLU A 132 3.35 15.94 29.81
CA GLU A 132 3.21 16.38 31.19
C GLU A 132 1.78 16.83 31.46
N ASN A 133 0.98 15.96 32.09
CA ASN A 133 -0.42 16.22 32.38
C ASN A 133 -1.28 16.57 31.15
N GLU A 134 -1.04 15.87 30.03
CA GLU A 134 -1.76 16.11 28.78
C GLU A 134 -3.22 15.62 28.89
N GLU A 135 -4.16 16.46 28.53
CA GLU A 135 -5.59 16.11 28.55
C GLU A 135 -5.92 14.98 27.59
N LEU A 136 -6.73 14.02 28.04
CA LEU A 136 -7.20 12.90 27.25
C LEU A 136 -8.65 13.13 26.78
N VAL A 137 -8.88 12.98 25.47
CA VAL A 137 -10.21 13.13 24.84
C VAL A 137 -10.53 11.86 24.07
N PHE A 138 -11.68 11.24 24.35
CA PHE A 138 -12.18 10.15 23.52
C PHE A 138 -12.84 10.73 22.26
N ALA A 139 -12.26 10.46 21.10
CA ALA A 139 -12.70 10.95 19.79
C ALA A 139 -13.32 9.85 18.91
N GLY A 140 -14.07 8.93 19.51
CA GLY A 140 -14.79 7.88 18.78
C GLY A 140 -13.84 7.02 17.94
N TYR A 141 -14.12 6.98 16.63
CA TYR A 141 -13.24 6.31 15.66
C TYR A 141 -12.22 7.26 15.02
N GLY A 142 -12.25 8.55 15.36
CA GLY A 142 -11.32 9.55 14.84
C GLY A 142 -11.46 9.77 13.33
N VAL A 143 -12.66 9.71 12.80
CA VAL A 143 -12.98 9.79 11.38
C VAL A 143 -13.52 11.17 10.99
N ILE A 144 -12.98 11.74 9.90
CA ILE A 144 -13.60 12.84 9.15
C ILE A 144 -13.81 12.38 7.71
N ALA A 145 -15.06 12.15 7.33
CA ALA A 145 -15.50 11.72 6.00
C ALA A 145 -16.65 12.62 5.53
N PRO A 146 -16.34 13.78 4.94
CA PRO A 146 -17.37 14.76 4.52
C PRO A 146 -18.39 14.19 3.54
N GLU A 147 -17.97 13.30 2.64
CA GLU A 147 -18.83 12.63 1.65
C GLU A 147 -19.86 11.69 2.31
N LYS A 148 -19.60 11.29 3.56
CA LYS A 148 -20.50 10.48 4.40
C LYS A 148 -21.19 11.32 5.47
N ASN A 149 -20.99 12.65 5.46
CA ASN A 149 -21.44 13.55 6.51
C ASN A 149 -21.02 13.10 7.92
N TRP A 150 -19.76 12.61 8.05
CA TRP A 150 -19.20 12.09 9.29
C TRP A 150 -18.04 12.95 9.78
N ASN A 151 -18.05 13.32 11.08
CA ASN A 151 -16.98 14.08 11.71
C ASN A 151 -16.91 13.79 13.21
N ASP A 152 -15.99 12.93 13.61
CA ASP A 152 -15.75 12.54 15.00
C ASP A 152 -15.03 13.62 15.84
N TYR A 153 -14.57 14.70 15.23
CA TYR A 153 -13.92 15.81 15.91
C TYR A 153 -14.82 17.03 16.09
N ALA A 154 -16.10 16.93 15.67
CA ALA A 154 -17.01 18.06 15.70
C ALA A 154 -17.32 18.58 17.11
N GLY A 155 -17.12 19.87 17.34
CA GLY A 155 -17.55 20.56 18.55
C GLY A 155 -16.60 20.47 19.76
N VAL A 156 -15.43 19.83 19.61
CA VAL A 156 -14.38 19.79 20.65
C VAL A 156 -13.03 20.12 20.04
N ASP A 157 -12.34 21.11 20.61
CA ASP A 157 -10.96 21.41 20.24
C ASP A 157 -10.01 20.39 20.88
N VAL A 158 -9.35 19.60 20.01
CA VAL A 158 -8.35 18.60 20.42
C VAL A 158 -6.92 19.10 20.28
N LYS A 159 -6.72 20.36 19.85
CA LYS A 159 -5.39 20.95 19.66
C LYS A 159 -4.57 20.88 20.95
N GLY A 160 -3.38 20.32 20.85
CA GLY A 160 -2.46 20.14 21.97
C GLY A 160 -2.84 19.04 22.97
N LYS A 161 -3.92 18.31 22.75
CA LYS A 161 -4.38 17.21 23.61
C LYS A 161 -3.99 15.85 23.04
N ILE A 162 -4.19 14.80 23.83
CA ILE A 162 -4.09 13.40 23.38
C ILE A 162 -5.48 12.90 23.06
N VAL A 163 -5.66 12.38 21.85
CA VAL A 163 -6.91 11.72 21.46
C VAL A 163 -6.81 10.21 21.66
N LEU A 164 -7.87 9.62 22.19
CA LEU A 164 -8.09 8.18 22.30
C LEU A 164 -9.12 7.80 21.24
N VAL A 165 -8.78 6.89 20.33
CA VAL A 165 -9.66 6.49 19.22
C VAL A 165 -9.78 4.98 19.12
N MET A 166 -10.89 4.48 18.57
CA MET A 166 -11.09 3.06 18.29
C MET A 166 -10.39 2.65 16.99
N VAL A 167 -9.91 1.41 16.93
CA VAL A 167 -9.44 0.79 15.68
C VAL A 167 -10.63 0.45 14.78
N ASN A 168 -10.40 0.37 13.46
CA ASN A 168 -11.37 0.06 12.40
C ASN A 168 -12.43 1.18 12.19
N ASP A 169 -13.51 0.86 11.49
CA ASP A 169 -14.58 1.78 11.08
C ASP A 169 -15.75 1.82 12.07
N PRO A 170 -16.52 2.91 12.11
CA PRO A 170 -17.66 3.03 13.03
C PRO A 170 -18.74 1.96 12.87
N ASP A 171 -18.94 1.47 11.64
CA ASP A 171 -19.98 0.47 11.33
C ASP A 171 -19.51 -0.99 11.44
N PHE A 172 -18.24 -1.22 11.77
CA PHE A 172 -17.72 -2.58 11.96
C PHE A 172 -18.55 -3.37 12.99
N GLY A 173 -18.99 -4.57 12.60
CA GLY A 173 -19.83 -5.43 13.44
C GLY A 173 -21.25 -4.92 13.65
N THR A 174 -21.74 -4.05 12.78
CA THR A 174 -23.14 -3.58 12.77
C THR A 174 -23.85 -4.02 11.47
N SER A 175 -25.12 -3.68 11.34
CA SER A 175 -25.86 -3.82 10.08
C SER A 175 -25.74 -2.59 9.17
N ASP A 176 -25.05 -1.54 9.59
CA ASP A 176 -24.78 -0.35 8.80
C ASP A 176 -23.68 -0.65 7.77
N SER A 177 -23.72 0.01 6.63
CA SER A 177 -22.76 -0.12 5.55
C SER A 177 -22.22 1.24 5.07
N THR A 178 -22.33 2.27 5.89
CA THR A 178 -21.82 3.62 5.61
C THR A 178 -20.31 3.58 5.28
N PHE A 179 -19.56 2.76 6.01
CA PHE A 179 -18.13 2.49 5.82
C PHE A 179 -17.87 1.07 5.30
N LYS A 180 -18.77 0.49 4.51
CA LYS A 180 -18.69 -0.87 3.94
C LYS A 180 -18.82 -2.00 4.96
N GLY A 181 -19.38 -1.75 6.16
CA GLY A 181 -19.66 -2.77 7.17
C GLY A 181 -18.38 -3.43 7.72
N ASN A 182 -18.23 -4.73 7.52
CA ASN A 182 -17.04 -5.45 8.01
C ASN A 182 -15.79 -5.29 7.13
N ALA A 183 -15.91 -4.78 5.91
CA ALA A 183 -14.75 -4.49 5.09
C ALA A 183 -14.11 -3.17 5.53
N MET A 184 -12.84 -3.22 5.94
CA MET A 184 -12.13 -2.02 6.37
C MET A 184 -12.04 -1.00 5.24
N THR A 185 -12.36 0.27 5.54
CA THR A 185 -12.07 1.40 4.65
C THR A 185 -10.75 2.08 5.03
N TYR A 186 -10.30 3.07 4.26
CA TYR A 186 -9.14 3.87 4.65
C TYR A 186 -9.32 4.52 6.02
N TYR A 187 -10.55 4.95 6.35
CA TYR A 187 -10.86 5.56 7.64
C TYR A 187 -10.64 4.59 8.81
N GLY A 188 -10.80 3.29 8.60
CA GLY A 188 -10.55 2.24 9.61
C GLY A 188 -9.09 1.94 9.84
N ARG A 189 -8.22 2.30 8.89
CA ARG A 189 -6.78 2.00 8.97
C ARG A 189 -6.11 2.79 10.10
N TRP A 190 -5.25 2.13 10.87
CA TRP A 190 -4.56 2.75 12.00
C TRP A 190 -3.68 3.95 11.61
N THR A 191 -3.06 3.93 10.42
CA THR A 191 -2.28 5.06 9.91
C THR A 191 -3.14 6.30 9.72
N TYR A 192 -4.36 6.13 9.18
CA TYR A 192 -5.31 7.23 9.06
C TYR A 192 -5.61 7.91 10.40
N LYS A 193 -5.76 7.12 11.48
CA LYS A 193 -6.06 7.67 12.82
C LYS A 193 -4.97 8.64 13.29
N PHE A 194 -3.70 8.28 13.08
CA PHE A 194 -2.57 9.16 13.42
C PHE A 194 -2.49 10.38 12.50
N GLU A 195 -2.69 10.18 11.20
CA GLU A 195 -2.69 11.26 10.22
C GLU A 195 -3.82 12.26 10.51
N GLU A 196 -5.04 11.80 10.80
CA GLU A 196 -6.17 12.68 11.07
C GLU A 196 -6.02 13.41 12.40
N ALA A 197 -5.61 12.74 13.46
CA ALA A 197 -5.32 13.39 14.73
C ALA A 197 -4.28 14.52 14.59
N ALA A 198 -3.23 14.28 13.78
CA ALA A 198 -2.23 15.29 13.48
C ALA A 198 -2.82 16.48 12.69
N ARG A 199 -3.68 16.22 11.69
CA ARG A 199 -4.40 17.27 10.94
C ARG A 199 -5.30 18.13 11.84
N GLN A 200 -5.88 17.52 12.88
CA GLN A 200 -6.68 18.23 13.89
C GLN A 200 -5.82 18.94 14.97
N GLY A 201 -4.49 18.86 14.87
CA GLY A 201 -3.56 19.52 15.78
C GLY A 201 -3.43 18.83 17.15
N ALA A 202 -3.84 17.57 17.27
CA ALA A 202 -3.65 16.80 18.49
C ALA A 202 -2.14 16.62 18.77
N LYS A 203 -1.75 16.72 20.04
CA LYS A 203 -0.38 16.47 20.48
C LYS A 203 -0.02 14.99 20.40
N GLY A 204 -1.01 14.12 20.60
CA GLY A 204 -0.83 12.69 20.49
C GLY A 204 -2.11 11.95 20.10
N CYS A 205 -1.94 10.72 19.60
CA CYS A 205 -3.03 9.82 19.26
C CYS A 205 -2.75 8.41 19.79
N ILE A 206 -3.68 7.87 20.56
CA ILE A 206 -3.62 6.51 21.09
C ILE A 206 -4.82 5.72 20.57
N ILE A 207 -4.57 4.58 19.93
CA ILE A 207 -5.60 3.71 19.39
C ILE A 207 -5.94 2.63 20.43
N VAL A 208 -7.22 2.43 20.70
CA VAL A 208 -7.71 1.29 21.48
C VAL A 208 -7.66 0.06 20.60
N HIS A 209 -6.84 -0.92 20.99
CA HIS A 209 -6.77 -2.19 20.31
C HIS A 209 -7.93 -3.10 20.70
N ASP A 210 -8.54 -3.71 19.69
CA ASP A 210 -9.48 -4.81 19.83
C ASP A 210 -9.13 -5.86 18.78
N ASP A 211 -8.90 -7.11 19.19
CA ASP A 211 -8.34 -8.16 18.35
C ASP A 211 -9.20 -8.44 17.10
N VAL A 212 -10.53 -8.43 17.25
CA VAL A 212 -11.43 -8.77 16.14
C VAL A 212 -11.45 -7.66 15.07
N PRO A 213 -11.72 -6.39 15.39
CA PRO A 213 -11.68 -5.33 14.39
C PRO A 213 -10.27 -4.98 13.90
N ALA A 214 -9.21 -5.27 14.67
CA ALA A 214 -7.84 -5.11 14.20
C ALA A 214 -7.43 -6.21 13.21
N GLY A 215 -8.03 -7.41 13.32
CA GLY A 215 -7.67 -8.59 12.53
C GLY A 215 -6.42 -9.33 13.05
N TYR A 216 -5.88 -8.94 14.22
CA TYR A 216 -4.73 -9.57 14.87
C TYR A 216 -4.73 -9.26 16.37
N GLY A 217 -4.01 -10.08 17.15
CA GLY A 217 -3.87 -9.89 18.60
C GLY A 217 -2.90 -8.76 18.98
N PHE A 218 -3.07 -8.20 20.19
CA PHE A 218 -2.24 -7.09 20.68
C PHE A 218 -0.73 -7.38 20.68
N TRP A 219 -0.33 -8.66 20.78
CA TRP A 219 1.07 -9.11 20.69
C TRP A 219 1.77 -8.68 19.38
N VAL A 220 1.03 -8.56 18.28
CA VAL A 220 1.58 -8.06 16.99
C VAL A 220 2.05 -6.62 17.16
N VAL A 221 1.22 -5.80 17.79
CA VAL A 221 1.56 -4.40 18.09
C VAL A 221 2.78 -4.32 19.01
N GLN A 222 2.80 -5.13 20.07
CA GLN A 222 3.93 -5.18 21.02
C GLN A 222 5.25 -5.52 20.31
N ASN A 223 5.27 -6.55 19.48
CA ASN A 223 6.48 -7.00 18.78
C ASN A 223 6.93 -5.99 17.71
N SER A 224 5.99 -5.43 16.96
CA SER A 224 6.29 -4.50 15.87
C SER A 224 6.85 -3.15 16.33
N TRP A 225 6.55 -2.73 17.57
CA TRP A 225 6.87 -1.37 18.04
C TRP A 225 8.01 -1.29 19.04
N ASN A 226 8.71 -2.39 19.26
CA ASN A 226 9.91 -2.47 20.12
C ASN A 226 11.21 -2.27 19.33
N THR A 227 11.16 -1.57 18.20
CA THR A 227 12.31 -1.37 17.31
C THR A 227 12.33 0.06 16.78
N SER A 228 13.45 0.46 16.17
CA SER A 228 13.51 1.68 15.36
C SER A 228 12.47 1.64 14.23
N LYS A 229 12.00 2.82 13.84
CA LYS A 229 11.04 2.99 12.73
C LYS A 229 11.62 3.89 11.66
N LEU A 230 11.42 3.52 10.40
CA LEU A 230 11.74 4.38 9.27
C LEU A 230 10.55 5.29 8.93
N TYR A 231 10.86 6.52 8.56
CA TYR A 231 9.93 7.51 8.04
C TYR A 231 10.58 8.27 6.89
N LEU A 232 9.78 8.95 6.08
CA LEU A 232 10.31 9.92 5.12
C LEU A 232 10.94 11.10 5.88
N ASP A 233 12.07 11.58 5.37
CA ASP A 233 12.66 12.83 5.86
C ASP A 233 11.81 14.02 5.35
N ASN A 234 11.01 14.53 6.24
CA ASN A 234 10.10 15.64 5.98
C ASN A 234 10.61 16.97 6.54
N ARG A 235 11.90 17.08 6.89
CA ARG A 235 12.49 18.33 7.35
C ARG A 235 12.25 19.46 6.35
N GLY A 236 11.81 20.60 6.86
CA GLY A 236 11.45 21.76 6.03
C GLY A 236 10.11 21.66 5.29
N LYS A 237 9.38 20.53 5.42
CA LYS A 237 8.02 20.37 4.91
C LYS A 237 7.03 20.58 6.06
N ASN A 238 5.98 21.34 5.81
CA ASN A 238 4.93 21.58 6.82
C ASN A 238 3.91 20.44 6.83
N ILE A 239 4.37 19.22 7.14
CA ILE A 239 3.52 18.03 7.27
C ILE A 239 3.20 17.84 8.75
N PRO A 240 1.92 17.92 9.17
CA PRO A 240 1.56 17.76 10.57
C PRO A 240 1.81 16.32 11.03
N VAL A 241 2.48 16.17 12.18
CA VAL A 241 2.68 14.90 12.87
C VAL A 241 2.37 15.06 14.35
N CYS A 242 1.82 14.02 14.97
CA CYS A 242 1.68 13.98 16.41
C CYS A 242 3.05 13.83 17.08
N ASN A 243 3.25 14.45 18.25
CA ASN A 243 4.45 14.24 19.05
C ASN A 243 4.54 12.83 19.63
N ALA A 244 3.39 12.21 19.91
CA ALA A 244 3.33 10.84 20.40
C ALA A 244 2.17 10.08 19.77
N VAL A 245 2.43 8.87 19.32
CA VAL A 245 1.42 7.97 18.77
C VAL A 245 1.58 6.59 19.42
N GLY A 246 0.49 5.85 19.51
CA GLY A 246 0.57 4.56 20.18
C GLY A 246 -0.72 3.77 20.19
N TRP A 247 -0.66 2.65 20.88
CA TRP A 247 -1.78 1.76 21.10
C TRP A 247 -1.93 1.44 22.57
N VAL A 248 -3.16 1.23 22.98
CA VAL A 248 -3.51 0.73 24.30
C VAL A 248 -4.33 -0.55 24.16
N SER A 249 -4.04 -1.54 25.01
CA SER A 249 -4.82 -2.78 25.03
C SER A 249 -6.27 -2.48 25.45
N GLN A 250 -7.22 -3.31 25.00
CA GLN A 250 -8.63 -3.13 25.37
C GLN A 250 -8.82 -3.15 26.90
N SER A 251 -8.08 -4.00 27.61
CA SER A 251 -8.15 -4.08 29.07
C SER A 251 -7.67 -2.79 29.76
N ALA A 252 -6.60 -2.18 29.24
CA ALA A 252 -6.09 -0.92 29.76
C ALA A 252 -7.01 0.26 29.36
N ALA A 253 -7.59 0.25 28.17
CA ALA A 253 -8.60 1.22 27.77
C ALA A 253 -9.81 1.19 28.70
N LYS A 254 -10.34 0.01 29.05
CA LYS A 254 -11.44 -0.12 30.02
C LYS A 254 -11.12 0.52 31.39
N LYS A 255 -9.85 0.41 31.85
CA LYS A 255 -9.42 1.11 33.10
C LYS A 255 -9.44 2.63 32.93
N LEU A 256 -9.05 3.17 31.76
CA LEU A 256 -9.13 4.61 31.46
C LEU A 256 -10.59 5.09 31.51
N PHE A 257 -11.50 4.38 30.86
CA PHE A 257 -12.94 4.73 30.86
C PHE A 257 -13.55 4.65 32.26
N GLU A 258 -13.22 3.61 33.03
CA GLU A 258 -13.66 3.49 34.45
C GLU A 258 -13.15 4.66 35.30
N ALA A 259 -11.87 5.02 35.16
CA ALA A 259 -11.30 6.16 35.91
C ALA A 259 -11.96 7.49 35.51
N ALA A 260 -12.35 7.65 34.24
CA ALA A 260 -13.11 8.80 33.77
C ALA A 260 -14.58 8.79 34.16
N ASN A 261 -15.08 7.74 34.81
CA ASN A 261 -16.49 7.50 35.10
C ASN A 261 -17.39 7.45 33.86
N ILE A 262 -16.88 6.89 32.80
CA ILE A 262 -17.57 6.69 31.50
C ILE A 262 -17.75 5.19 31.30
N SER A 263 -18.95 4.75 30.92
CA SER A 263 -19.22 3.37 30.55
C SER A 263 -18.56 3.06 29.20
N TYR A 264 -17.56 2.18 29.16
CA TYR A 264 -16.85 1.81 27.92
C TYR A 264 -17.80 1.27 26.83
N PRO A 265 -18.70 0.30 27.10
CA PRO A 265 -19.62 -0.20 26.08
C PRO A 265 -20.56 0.89 25.53
N GLU A 266 -21.03 1.79 26.38
CA GLU A 266 -21.91 2.88 25.96
C GLU A 266 -21.17 3.92 25.14
N ALA A 267 -19.93 4.28 25.52
CA ALA A 267 -19.09 5.20 24.76
C ALA A 267 -18.82 4.65 23.35
N VAL A 268 -18.44 3.37 23.23
CA VAL A 268 -18.25 2.70 21.93
C VAL A 268 -19.57 2.66 21.14
N SER A 269 -20.70 2.38 21.80
CA SER A 269 -22.01 2.39 21.12
C SER A 269 -22.40 3.78 20.60
N ARG A 270 -22.08 4.86 21.34
CA ARG A 270 -22.29 6.23 20.87
C ARG A 270 -21.37 6.58 19.69
N ALA A 271 -20.10 6.18 19.77
CA ALA A 271 -19.11 6.42 18.70
C ALA A 271 -19.46 5.76 17.36
N LYS A 272 -20.27 4.70 17.38
CA LYS A 272 -20.80 4.06 16.16
C LYS A 272 -21.95 4.81 15.48
N LYS A 273 -22.36 5.94 16.03
CA LYS A 273 -23.52 6.68 15.50
C LYS A 273 -23.08 7.98 14.84
N GLN A 274 -23.68 8.27 13.70
CA GLN A 274 -23.51 9.56 13.05
C GLN A 274 -23.88 10.70 14.01
N GLY A 275 -23.07 11.78 13.99
CA GLY A 275 -23.27 12.91 14.90
C GLY A 275 -22.67 12.71 16.30
N PHE A 276 -21.86 11.66 16.48
CA PHE A 276 -21.01 11.52 17.67
C PHE A 276 -20.22 12.80 17.92
N LYS A 277 -20.00 13.14 19.18
CA LYS A 277 -19.14 14.26 19.59
C LYS A 277 -18.06 13.76 20.52
N PRO A 278 -16.80 14.25 20.38
CA PRO A 278 -15.72 13.88 21.28
C PRO A 278 -16.08 14.12 22.76
N GLU A 279 -15.61 13.22 23.61
CA GLU A 279 -15.89 13.25 25.05
C GLU A 279 -14.61 13.54 25.83
N PRO A 280 -14.44 14.72 26.48
CA PRO A 280 -13.35 14.95 27.44
C PRO A 280 -13.39 13.92 28.55
N MET A 281 -12.30 13.20 28.77
CA MET A 281 -12.26 12.14 29.79
C MET A 281 -11.94 12.66 31.18
N ASN A 282 -11.54 13.94 31.31
CA ASN A 282 -11.05 14.55 32.55
C ASN A 282 -9.85 13.79 33.16
N LEU A 283 -9.13 13.06 32.33
CA LEU A 283 -7.88 12.38 32.67
C LEU A 283 -6.70 13.12 32.05
N LYS A 284 -5.56 12.98 32.70
CA LYS A 284 -4.28 13.53 32.24
C LYS A 284 -3.23 12.44 32.15
N LEU A 285 -2.48 12.44 31.06
CA LEU A 285 -1.43 11.47 30.80
C LEU A 285 -0.05 12.10 30.94
N SER A 286 0.89 11.37 31.55
CA SER A 286 2.29 11.81 31.64
C SER A 286 3.26 10.65 31.39
N THR A 287 4.20 10.86 30.47
CA THR A 287 5.32 9.94 30.19
C THR A 287 6.40 10.72 29.45
N ASN A 288 7.58 10.13 29.33
CA ASN A 288 8.70 10.73 28.61
C ASN A 288 9.22 9.80 27.52
N LEU A 289 9.56 10.35 26.36
CA LEU A 289 10.11 9.65 25.22
C LEU A 289 11.47 10.27 24.86
N LYS A 290 12.54 9.49 24.92
CA LYS A 290 13.86 9.87 24.39
C LYS A 290 13.94 9.43 22.93
N VAL A 291 14.48 10.30 22.08
CA VAL A 291 14.46 10.14 20.64
C VAL A 291 15.87 10.18 20.09
N ALA A 292 16.28 9.15 19.39
CA ALA A 292 17.51 9.14 18.59
C ALA A 292 17.14 9.02 17.11
N THR A 293 17.82 9.77 16.25
CA THR A 293 17.54 9.84 14.82
C THR A 293 18.78 9.59 13.99
N LYS A 294 18.62 8.89 12.87
CA LYS A 294 19.65 8.70 11.86
C LYS A 294 19.03 8.95 10.48
N TYR A 295 19.62 9.90 9.74
CA TYR A 295 19.17 10.25 8.38
C TYR A 295 19.97 9.46 7.35
N SER A 296 19.27 8.93 6.38
CA SER A 296 19.81 8.12 5.28
C SER A 296 19.00 8.35 4.00
N LYS A 297 19.48 7.84 2.87
CA LYS A 297 18.76 7.86 1.61
C LYS A 297 18.71 6.45 1.06
N SER A 298 17.55 6.05 0.59
CA SER A 298 17.36 4.86 -0.23
C SER A 298 16.88 5.27 -1.62
N ASN A 299 16.52 4.32 -2.48
CA ASN A 299 16.28 4.63 -3.87
C ASN A 299 15.09 3.85 -4.44
N ASN A 300 14.18 4.56 -5.10
CA ASN A 300 13.29 3.95 -6.07
C ASN A 300 14.04 3.81 -7.41
N VAL A 301 13.78 2.73 -8.15
CA VAL A 301 14.28 2.51 -9.51
C VAL A 301 13.13 2.72 -10.49
N ILE A 302 13.35 3.56 -11.51
CA ILE A 302 12.30 3.96 -12.46
C ILE A 302 12.81 3.81 -13.89
N ALA A 303 12.09 3.03 -14.68
CA ALA A 303 12.32 2.89 -16.12
C ALA A 303 11.02 3.17 -16.88
N LYS A 304 11.12 3.43 -18.19
CA LYS A 304 9.94 3.68 -19.02
C LYS A 304 10.10 3.18 -20.45
N ILE A 305 8.94 3.07 -21.10
CA ILE A 305 8.79 3.00 -22.55
C ILE A 305 7.95 4.19 -22.96
N THR A 306 8.53 5.14 -23.66
CA THR A 306 7.81 6.35 -24.10
C THR A 306 6.71 6.02 -25.09
N GLY A 307 5.51 6.52 -24.84
CA GLY A 307 4.33 6.32 -25.68
C GLY A 307 4.46 6.97 -27.05
N THR A 308 3.80 6.39 -28.04
CA THR A 308 3.91 6.83 -29.44
C THR A 308 2.87 7.88 -29.82
N LYS A 309 1.74 7.98 -29.09
CA LYS A 309 0.62 8.90 -29.40
C LYS A 309 0.26 9.82 -28.24
N GLN A 310 0.28 9.29 -27.03
CA GLN A 310 0.02 10.03 -25.78
C GLN A 310 1.24 9.89 -24.85
N PRO A 311 2.42 10.44 -25.21
CA PRO A 311 3.65 10.29 -24.42
C PRO A 311 3.55 10.95 -23.05
N ASP A 312 2.60 11.86 -22.85
CA ASP A 312 2.36 12.58 -21.58
C ASP A 312 1.27 11.92 -20.71
N GLU A 313 0.76 10.77 -21.11
CA GLU A 313 -0.13 9.95 -20.29
C GLU A 313 0.60 8.71 -19.80
N TYR A 314 0.49 8.42 -18.51
CA TYR A 314 1.35 7.43 -17.86
C TYR A 314 0.54 6.29 -17.25
N LEU A 315 0.91 5.06 -17.62
CA LEU A 315 0.53 3.85 -16.90
C LEU A 315 1.72 3.44 -16.05
N VAL A 316 1.52 3.25 -14.75
CA VAL A 316 2.58 2.87 -13.81
C VAL A 316 2.40 1.43 -13.35
N TYR A 317 3.38 0.57 -13.60
CA TYR A 317 3.55 -0.67 -12.87
C TYR A 317 4.41 -0.40 -11.64
N SER A 318 4.02 -0.91 -10.48
CA SER A 318 4.79 -0.79 -9.25
C SER A 318 4.99 -2.14 -8.55
N THR A 319 6.12 -2.27 -7.90
CA THR A 319 6.49 -3.40 -7.03
C THR A 319 7.55 -2.94 -6.07
N HIS A 320 7.67 -3.52 -4.88
CA HIS A 320 8.81 -3.21 -4.02
C HIS A 320 9.97 -4.18 -4.26
N TRP A 321 11.18 -3.66 -4.09
CA TRP A 321 12.39 -4.44 -4.24
C TRP A 321 13.00 -4.84 -2.89
N ASP A 322 12.65 -4.15 -1.80
CA ASP A 322 13.19 -4.37 -0.47
C ASP A 322 12.56 -5.56 0.25
N HIS A 323 13.26 -6.04 1.28
CA HIS A 323 12.73 -6.95 2.28
C HIS A 323 13.45 -6.73 3.62
N LEU A 324 13.36 -7.69 4.55
CA LEU A 324 13.71 -7.48 5.96
C LEU A 324 15.20 -7.60 6.30
N GLY A 325 16.06 -7.98 5.33
CA GLY A 325 17.49 -8.09 5.55
C GLY A 325 17.89 -9.33 6.37
N SER A 326 18.81 -9.15 7.31
CA SER A 326 19.23 -10.20 8.23
C SER A 326 18.73 -9.91 9.63
N GLY A 327 18.26 -10.94 10.31
CA GLY A 327 17.64 -10.81 11.63
C GLY A 327 17.89 -12.01 12.55
N LYS A 328 16.88 -12.37 13.33
CA LYS A 328 16.93 -13.52 14.21
C LYS A 328 16.98 -14.81 13.39
N ALA A 329 17.98 -15.65 13.68
CA ALA A 329 18.08 -16.95 13.04
C ALA A 329 16.89 -17.86 13.40
N ASP A 330 16.47 -18.65 12.42
CA ASP A 330 15.49 -19.72 12.59
C ASP A 330 16.08 -20.95 13.32
N GLU A 331 15.32 -22.03 13.43
CA GLU A 331 15.74 -23.27 14.09
C GLU A 331 16.87 -23.98 13.34
N LYS A 332 17.11 -23.68 12.07
CA LYS A 332 18.18 -24.23 11.24
C LYS A 332 19.45 -23.38 11.28
N GLY A 333 19.38 -22.21 11.91
CA GLY A 333 20.48 -21.24 12.00
C GLY A 333 20.50 -20.23 10.84
N ASP A 334 19.50 -20.24 9.97
CA ASP A 334 19.34 -19.26 8.92
C ASP A 334 18.80 -17.94 9.48
N SER A 335 19.46 -16.83 9.12
CA SER A 335 19.15 -15.48 9.59
C SER A 335 18.89 -14.49 8.47
N ILE A 336 18.93 -14.92 7.20
CA ILE A 336 18.68 -14.08 6.05
C ILE A 336 17.20 -14.21 5.68
N TYR A 337 16.51 -13.09 5.60
CA TYR A 337 15.13 -13.02 5.17
C TYR A 337 15.13 -12.79 3.66
N ASN A 338 15.19 -13.88 2.89
CA ASN A 338 15.37 -13.84 1.44
C ASN A 338 14.17 -13.22 0.72
N GLY A 339 12.95 -13.36 1.26
CA GLY A 339 11.74 -12.77 0.70
C GLY A 339 11.55 -13.17 -0.75
N ALA A 340 11.50 -14.47 -1.03
CA ALA A 340 11.34 -14.97 -2.39
C ALA A 340 9.95 -14.66 -2.92
N HIS A 341 8.93 -14.95 -2.13
CA HIS A 341 7.56 -14.57 -2.45
C HIS A 341 7.35 -13.08 -2.20
N ASP A 342 7.80 -12.57 -1.07
CA ASP A 342 7.66 -11.19 -0.61
C ASP A 342 9.03 -10.45 -0.64
N ASN A 343 9.40 -9.72 -1.67
CA ASN A 343 8.74 -9.54 -2.95
C ASN A 343 9.76 -9.61 -4.10
N ALA A 344 10.72 -10.57 -4.01
CA ALA A 344 11.59 -10.87 -5.15
C ALA A 344 10.75 -11.33 -6.36
N SER A 345 9.62 -12.01 -6.11
CA SER A 345 8.72 -12.51 -7.14
C SER A 345 8.03 -11.38 -7.91
N GLY A 346 7.53 -10.35 -7.23
CA GLY A 346 6.95 -9.19 -7.89
C GLY A 346 7.98 -8.42 -8.70
N SER A 347 9.19 -8.23 -8.15
CA SER A 347 10.30 -7.58 -8.86
C SER A 347 10.72 -8.35 -10.11
N ALA A 348 10.83 -9.68 -10.04
CA ALA A 348 11.09 -10.56 -11.17
C ALA A 348 9.96 -10.53 -12.21
N GLY A 349 8.71 -10.56 -11.73
CA GLY A 349 7.53 -10.48 -12.59
C GLY A 349 7.44 -9.18 -13.36
N GLN A 350 7.74 -8.05 -12.71
CA GLN A 350 7.75 -6.74 -13.37
C GLN A 350 8.84 -6.65 -14.46
N LEU A 351 10.00 -7.31 -14.29
CA LEU A 351 11.03 -7.41 -15.33
C LEU A 351 10.52 -8.20 -16.56
N GLU A 352 9.81 -9.32 -16.36
CA GLU A 352 9.22 -10.09 -17.46
C GLU A 352 8.10 -9.32 -18.17
N ILE A 353 7.26 -8.58 -17.43
CA ILE A 353 6.27 -7.68 -18.04
C ILE A 353 6.96 -6.58 -18.85
N ALA A 354 7.99 -5.96 -18.31
CA ALA A 354 8.76 -4.92 -19.01
C ALA A 354 9.38 -5.47 -20.30
N LYS A 355 9.96 -6.66 -20.25
CA LYS A 355 10.47 -7.37 -21.44
C LYS A 355 9.37 -7.57 -22.48
N ALA A 356 8.19 -8.04 -22.08
CA ALA A 356 7.08 -8.25 -22.99
C ALA A 356 6.65 -6.94 -23.69
N PHE A 357 6.63 -5.83 -22.96
CA PHE A 357 6.33 -4.52 -23.55
C PHE A 357 7.38 -4.06 -24.58
N THR A 358 8.67 -4.38 -24.38
CA THR A 358 9.71 -4.04 -25.37
C THR A 358 9.60 -4.83 -26.66
N GLN A 359 8.95 -5.98 -26.65
CA GLN A 359 8.83 -6.90 -27.78
C GLN A 359 7.48 -6.79 -28.53
N LEU A 360 6.60 -5.86 -28.12
CA LEU A 360 5.34 -5.65 -28.81
C LEU A 360 5.53 -5.22 -30.27
N LYS A 361 4.76 -5.78 -31.18
CA LYS A 361 4.72 -5.38 -32.59
C LYS A 361 4.34 -3.91 -32.75
N ASN A 362 3.41 -3.44 -31.92
CA ASN A 362 3.01 -2.04 -31.86
C ASN A 362 3.39 -1.48 -30.51
N ARG A 363 4.25 -0.46 -30.47
CA ARG A 363 4.60 0.22 -29.23
C ARG A 363 3.34 0.82 -28.58
N PRO A 364 3.29 0.90 -27.24
CA PRO A 364 2.21 1.54 -26.51
C PRO A 364 1.91 2.94 -27.01
N ALA A 365 0.63 3.35 -27.00
CA ALA A 365 0.24 4.71 -27.32
C ALA A 365 0.61 5.66 -26.16
N ARG A 366 0.39 5.21 -24.91
CA ARG A 366 0.78 5.90 -23.68
C ARG A 366 2.16 5.45 -23.20
N THR A 367 2.81 6.30 -22.42
CA THR A 367 4.06 5.92 -21.74
C THR A 367 3.77 4.89 -20.64
N VAL A 368 4.52 3.78 -20.67
CA VAL A 368 4.48 2.77 -19.60
C VAL A 368 5.70 2.97 -18.71
N VAL A 369 5.46 3.14 -17.44
CA VAL A 369 6.46 3.36 -16.38
C VAL A 369 6.56 2.11 -15.51
N PHE A 370 7.78 1.66 -15.26
CA PHE A 370 8.09 0.56 -14.35
C PHE A 370 8.81 1.13 -13.15
N LEU A 371 8.21 0.96 -11.97
CA LEU A 371 8.66 1.55 -10.72
C LEU A 371 8.91 0.44 -9.70
N TRP A 372 10.17 0.25 -9.30
CA TRP A 372 10.56 -0.59 -8.18
C TRP A 372 10.79 0.32 -6.96
N VAL A 373 9.95 0.22 -5.94
CA VAL A 373 10.01 1.09 -4.77
C VAL A 373 10.81 0.48 -3.63
N THR A 374 11.34 1.36 -2.79
CA THR A 374 12.07 1.01 -1.57
C THR A 374 11.17 1.07 -0.34
N ALA A 375 11.59 0.39 0.73
CA ALA A 375 11.05 0.54 2.08
C ALA A 375 9.52 0.36 2.19
N GLU A 376 8.98 -0.58 1.41
CA GLU A 376 7.60 -1.03 1.54
C GLU A 376 7.38 -1.64 2.91
N GLU A 377 8.26 -2.57 3.30
CA GLU A 377 8.27 -3.31 4.56
C GLU A 377 8.34 -2.42 5.81
N GLN A 378 8.81 -1.20 5.63
CA GLN A 378 8.98 -0.24 6.69
C GLN A 378 7.82 0.79 6.77
N GLY A 379 6.81 0.66 5.90
CA GLY A 379 5.62 1.51 5.90
C GLY A 379 5.28 2.17 4.55
N LEU A 380 5.54 1.50 3.43
CA LEU A 380 5.21 1.94 2.07
C LEU A 380 5.93 3.24 1.68
N TRP A 381 7.17 3.46 2.18
CA TRP A 381 7.79 4.79 2.10
C TRP A 381 8.26 5.17 0.70
N GLY A 382 8.72 4.23 -0.11
CA GLY A 382 9.14 4.51 -1.49
C GLY A 382 7.98 4.98 -2.36
N SER A 383 6.85 4.28 -2.32
CA SER A 383 5.63 4.67 -3.03
C SER A 383 5.01 5.94 -2.44
N ALA A 384 5.05 6.13 -1.11
CA ALA A 384 4.60 7.37 -0.46
C ALA A 384 5.41 8.57 -0.92
N TYR A 385 6.74 8.41 -1.04
CA TYR A 385 7.61 9.46 -1.54
C TYR A 385 7.32 9.78 -3.01
N TYR A 386 7.15 8.74 -3.86
CA TYR A 386 6.78 8.93 -5.25
C TYR A 386 5.44 9.64 -5.39
N ALA A 387 4.43 9.26 -4.62
CA ALA A 387 3.11 9.90 -4.66
C ALA A 387 3.14 11.38 -4.23
N GLN A 388 4.02 11.73 -3.28
CA GLN A 388 4.20 13.12 -2.81
C GLN A 388 5.14 13.96 -3.69
N ASN A 389 6.09 13.32 -4.37
CA ASN A 389 7.10 13.94 -5.23
C ASN A 389 7.14 13.21 -6.58
N PRO A 390 6.02 13.17 -7.32
CA PRO A 390 5.92 12.33 -8.50
C PRO A 390 6.84 12.82 -9.62
N VAL A 391 7.53 11.88 -10.27
CA VAL A 391 8.32 12.16 -11.48
C VAL A 391 7.40 12.53 -12.63
N TYR A 392 6.22 11.95 -12.67
CA TYR A 392 5.18 12.23 -13.66
C TYR A 392 3.94 12.80 -12.98
N PRO A 393 3.31 13.86 -13.55
CA PRO A 393 2.14 14.49 -12.94
C PRO A 393 1.01 13.49 -12.67
N LYS A 394 0.45 13.53 -11.47
CA LYS A 394 -0.67 12.66 -11.09
C LYS A 394 -1.91 12.88 -11.98
N GLU A 395 -2.09 14.11 -12.48
CA GLU A 395 -3.14 14.51 -13.41
C GLU A 395 -2.99 13.85 -14.78
N LYS A 396 -1.79 13.33 -15.08
CA LYS A 396 -1.45 12.62 -16.31
C LYS A 396 -1.26 11.12 -16.09
N THR A 397 -1.29 10.67 -14.85
CA THR A 397 -1.18 9.24 -14.52
C THR A 397 -2.56 8.58 -14.62
N VAL A 398 -2.69 7.69 -15.58
CA VAL A 398 -3.94 7.03 -15.96
C VAL A 398 -4.35 5.99 -14.94
N ALA A 399 -3.41 5.12 -14.57
CA ALA A 399 -3.62 4.02 -13.63
C ALA A 399 -2.29 3.55 -13.02
N ASN A 400 -2.39 2.82 -11.92
CA ASN A 400 -1.32 2.03 -11.33
C ASN A 400 -1.73 0.54 -11.32
N ILE A 401 -0.77 -0.34 -11.63
CA ILE A 401 -0.89 -1.81 -11.46
C ILE A 401 0.23 -2.23 -10.53
N ASN A 402 -0.11 -2.71 -9.35
CA ASN A 402 0.84 -3.10 -8.32
C ASN A 402 1.01 -4.62 -8.27
N ILE A 403 2.26 -5.05 -8.12
CA ILE A 403 2.63 -6.47 -8.02
C ILE A 403 3.37 -6.66 -6.70
N ASP A 404 2.73 -7.41 -5.80
CA ASP A 404 3.25 -7.67 -4.47
C ASP A 404 2.92 -9.12 -4.09
N GLY A 405 3.88 -9.99 -4.33
CA GLY A 405 3.73 -11.44 -4.29
C GLY A 405 3.09 -12.01 -5.56
N ILE A 406 3.75 -13.03 -6.16
CA ILE A 406 3.24 -13.77 -7.32
C ILE A 406 3.07 -15.23 -6.95
N ASN A 407 2.03 -15.86 -7.50
CA ASN A 407 1.57 -17.21 -7.24
C ASN A 407 2.66 -18.30 -7.36
N PRO A 408 3.11 -18.93 -6.25
CA PRO A 408 4.08 -20.02 -6.28
C PRO A 408 3.45 -21.42 -6.33
N TYR A 409 2.10 -21.53 -6.36
CA TYR A 409 1.40 -22.78 -6.07
C TYR A 409 0.85 -23.49 -7.31
N GLY A 410 1.17 -23.01 -8.50
CA GLY A 410 0.64 -23.55 -9.75
C GLY A 410 -0.67 -22.90 -10.18
N LYS A 411 -1.35 -23.51 -11.16
CA LYS A 411 -2.49 -22.91 -11.84
C LYS A 411 -3.72 -22.77 -10.96
N MET A 412 -4.34 -21.59 -11.00
CA MET A 412 -5.59 -21.26 -10.31
C MET A 412 -6.68 -20.95 -11.34
N LYS A 413 -7.94 -21.30 -11.01
CA LYS A 413 -9.09 -20.92 -11.85
C LYS A 413 -9.50 -19.47 -11.62
N ASP A 414 -9.08 -18.88 -10.53
CA ASP A 414 -9.37 -17.50 -10.15
C ASP A 414 -8.10 -16.66 -9.98
N ILE A 415 -8.30 -15.36 -9.90
CA ILE A 415 -7.33 -14.39 -9.38
C ILE A 415 -8.06 -13.54 -8.35
N VAL A 416 -7.47 -13.36 -7.17
CA VAL A 416 -8.08 -12.54 -6.12
C VAL A 416 -7.84 -11.06 -6.39
N LEU A 417 -8.92 -10.29 -6.44
CA LEU A 417 -8.86 -8.83 -6.49
C LEU A 417 -8.96 -8.27 -5.07
N VAL A 418 -7.92 -7.59 -4.63
CA VAL A 418 -7.90 -6.91 -3.33
C VAL A 418 -8.59 -5.55 -3.47
N GLY A 419 -9.59 -5.28 -2.62
CA GLY A 419 -10.36 -4.04 -2.68
C GLY A 419 -11.38 -4.00 -3.82
N MET A 420 -12.08 -5.10 -4.08
CA MET A 420 -13.15 -5.16 -5.08
C MET A 420 -14.20 -4.06 -4.87
N GLY A 421 -14.65 -3.42 -5.95
CA GLY A 421 -15.63 -2.32 -5.91
C GLY A 421 -14.99 -0.92 -5.87
N GLN A 422 -13.68 -0.78 -6.07
CA GLN A 422 -12.98 0.49 -6.01
C GLN A 422 -12.91 1.22 -7.36
N SER A 423 -12.54 0.55 -8.44
CA SER A 423 -12.31 1.21 -9.73
C SER A 423 -12.71 0.35 -10.93
N GLU A 424 -12.81 0.95 -12.11
CA GLU A 424 -13.07 0.25 -13.38
C GLU A 424 -11.89 -0.66 -13.80
N LEU A 425 -10.73 -0.58 -13.15
CA LEU A 425 -9.61 -1.50 -13.41
C LEU A 425 -10.00 -2.97 -13.15
N GLU A 426 -10.96 -3.19 -12.26
CA GLU A 426 -11.49 -4.54 -12.02
C GLU A 426 -12.24 -5.11 -13.23
N ASP A 427 -12.87 -4.26 -14.05
CA ASP A 427 -13.58 -4.70 -15.26
C ASP A 427 -12.56 -5.13 -16.33
N TYR A 428 -11.42 -4.42 -16.43
CA TYR A 428 -10.29 -4.82 -17.29
C TYR A 428 -9.70 -6.17 -16.86
N LEU A 429 -9.54 -6.38 -15.54
CA LEU A 429 -9.03 -7.65 -15.00
C LEU A 429 -10.03 -8.79 -15.25
N ASP A 430 -11.32 -8.56 -15.05
CA ASP A 430 -12.38 -9.56 -15.24
C ASP A 430 -12.47 -10.00 -16.71
N GLU A 431 -12.40 -9.05 -17.66
CA GLU A 431 -12.37 -9.36 -19.08
C GLU A 431 -11.11 -10.16 -19.46
N ALA A 432 -9.93 -9.75 -18.94
CA ALA A 432 -8.69 -10.47 -19.18
C ALA A 432 -8.76 -11.91 -18.63
N ALA A 433 -9.24 -12.09 -17.39
CA ALA A 433 -9.40 -13.41 -16.77
C ALA A 433 -10.39 -14.30 -17.56
N LYS A 434 -11.56 -13.78 -17.93
CA LYS A 434 -12.55 -14.52 -18.75
C LYS A 434 -12.00 -14.95 -20.11
N SER A 435 -11.14 -14.14 -20.71
CA SER A 435 -10.55 -14.45 -22.03
C SER A 435 -9.68 -15.72 -22.02
N VAL A 436 -9.20 -16.12 -20.83
CA VAL A 436 -8.38 -17.32 -20.61
C VAL A 436 -9.10 -18.38 -19.77
N GLY A 437 -10.43 -18.25 -19.59
CA GLY A 437 -11.26 -19.21 -18.84
C GLY A 437 -11.09 -19.14 -17.32
N ARG A 438 -10.56 -18.04 -16.79
CA ARG A 438 -10.45 -17.75 -15.36
C ARG A 438 -11.52 -16.76 -14.90
N TYR A 439 -11.65 -16.55 -13.60
CA TYR A 439 -12.56 -15.56 -13.03
C TYR A 439 -11.88 -14.74 -11.92
N VAL A 440 -12.45 -13.57 -11.63
CA VAL A 440 -12.00 -12.70 -10.54
C VAL A 440 -12.81 -13.02 -9.29
N SER A 441 -12.14 -13.25 -8.17
CA SER A 441 -12.76 -13.45 -6.86
C SER A 441 -12.39 -12.31 -5.90
N PRO A 442 -13.27 -11.98 -4.93
CA PRO A 442 -12.95 -11.00 -3.89
C PRO A 442 -11.94 -11.57 -2.90
N GLU A 443 -11.24 -10.69 -2.19
CA GLU A 443 -10.38 -11.09 -1.08
C GLU A 443 -11.17 -11.81 0.02
N PRO A 444 -10.66 -12.95 0.56
CA PRO A 444 -11.41 -13.75 1.52
C PRO A 444 -11.53 -13.12 2.91
N ASN A 445 -10.68 -12.15 3.24
CA ASN A 445 -10.66 -11.49 4.55
C ASN A 445 -10.60 -9.94 4.45
N PRO A 446 -11.68 -9.28 4.02
CA PRO A 446 -11.70 -7.82 3.84
C PRO A 446 -11.57 -7.04 5.16
N VAL A 447 -11.82 -7.69 6.31
CA VAL A 447 -11.62 -7.11 7.65
C VAL A 447 -10.15 -6.74 7.90
N ALA A 448 -9.23 -7.53 7.37
CA ALA A 448 -7.80 -7.32 7.54
C ALA A 448 -7.27 -6.05 6.84
N GLY A 449 -8.05 -5.47 5.92
CA GLY A 449 -7.68 -4.25 5.21
C GLY A 449 -6.42 -4.42 4.35
N TYR A 450 -6.28 -5.52 3.65
CA TYR A 450 -5.12 -5.78 2.77
C TYR A 450 -4.96 -4.71 1.70
N TYR A 451 -6.05 -4.09 1.24
CA TYR A 451 -5.99 -2.98 0.29
C TYR A 451 -5.11 -1.81 0.77
N PHE A 452 -4.89 -1.66 2.08
CA PHE A 452 -4.12 -0.56 2.66
C PHE A 452 -2.71 -0.99 3.10
N ARG A 453 -2.22 -2.15 2.62
CA ARG A 453 -0.97 -2.75 3.09
C ARG A 453 0.09 -2.91 2.00
N SER A 454 -0.14 -2.45 0.78
CA SER A 454 0.85 -2.47 -0.30
C SER A 454 0.88 -1.15 -1.07
N ASP A 455 1.84 -0.97 -1.94
CA ASP A 455 2.25 0.28 -2.57
C ASP A 455 1.18 0.97 -3.43
N HIS A 456 0.25 0.20 -4.04
CA HIS A 456 -0.89 0.76 -4.79
C HIS A 456 -1.71 1.75 -3.96
N PHE A 457 -1.73 1.56 -2.65
CA PHE A 457 -2.48 2.41 -1.74
C PHE A 457 -2.01 3.87 -1.76
N ASN A 458 -0.70 4.12 -1.89
CA ASN A 458 -0.19 5.49 -1.99
C ASN A 458 -0.59 6.17 -3.31
N PHE A 459 -0.78 5.42 -4.39
CA PHE A 459 -1.38 5.94 -5.61
C PHE A 459 -2.87 6.25 -5.41
N ALA A 460 -3.60 5.37 -4.75
CA ALA A 460 -5.00 5.61 -4.39
C ALA A 460 -5.17 6.85 -3.50
N LYS A 461 -4.32 7.05 -2.48
CA LYS A 461 -4.32 8.24 -1.60
C LYS A 461 -4.19 9.56 -2.35
N VAL A 462 -3.57 9.57 -3.52
CA VAL A 462 -3.47 10.77 -4.37
C VAL A 462 -4.46 10.74 -5.54
N GLY A 463 -5.43 9.82 -5.52
CA GLY A 463 -6.55 9.75 -6.47
C GLY A 463 -6.26 9.01 -7.77
N ILE A 464 -5.13 8.34 -7.93
CA ILE A 464 -4.81 7.53 -9.11
C ILE A 464 -5.47 6.16 -8.95
N PRO A 465 -6.37 5.73 -9.89
CA PRO A 465 -6.93 4.38 -9.86
C PRO A 465 -5.84 3.32 -9.83
N ALA A 466 -5.95 2.38 -8.89
CA ALA A 466 -4.91 1.39 -8.65
C ALA A 466 -5.51 -0.02 -8.61
N LEU A 467 -4.82 -0.97 -9.24
CA LEU A 467 -5.14 -2.39 -9.27
C LEU A 467 -4.12 -3.14 -8.41
N TYR A 468 -4.60 -3.94 -7.50
CA TYR A 468 -3.80 -4.88 -6.73
C TYR A 468 -4.48 -6.24 -6.70
N THR A 469 -3.76 -7.27 -7.08
CA THR A 469 -4.24 -8.66 -7.08
C THR A 469 -3.44 -9.49 -6.10
N ASN A 470 -4.06 -10.54 -5.59
CA ASN A 470 -3.41 -11.56 -4.81
C ASN A 470 -3.61 -12.92 -5.49
N ILE A 471 -2.92 -13.94 -5.02
CA ILE A 471 -2.98 -15.31 -5.51
C ILE A 471 -4.42 -15.82 -5.47
N GLY A 472 -4.86 -16.50 -6.53
CA GLY A 472 -6.13 -17.23 -6.54
C GLY A 472 -6.19 -18.33 -5.47
N ILE A 473 -7.38 -18.71 -5.08
CA ILE A 473 -7.61 -19.79 -4.10
C ILE A 473 -8.19 -21.06 -4.72
N ASP A 474 -8.82 -20.99 -5.91
CA ASP A 474 -9.42 -22.16 -6.57
C ASP A 474 -8.39 -22.90 -7.42
N HIS A 475 -7.56 -23.73 -6.76
CA HIS A 475 -6.55 -24.52 -7.45
C HIS A 475 -7.18 -25.46 -8.49
N VAL A 476 -6.63 -25.45 -9.71
CA VAL A 476 -7.23 -26.15 -10.87
C VAL A 476 -7.54 -27.62 -10.59
N GLU A 477 -6.62 -28.34 -9.95
CA GLU A 477 -6.76 -29.78 -9.68
C GLU A 477 -7.41 -30.09 -8.32
N LYS A 478 -7.15 -29.25 -7.30
CA LYS A 478 -7.44 -29.57 -5.89
C LYS A 478 -8.52 -28.68 -5.26
N GLY A 479 -8.98 -27.64 -5.97
CA GLY A 479 -10.07 -26.76 -5.54
C GLY A 479 -9.71 -25.72 -4.50
N ALA A 480 -10.71 -24.94 -4.09
CA ALA A 480 -10.53 -23.72 -3.30
C ALA A 480 -10.07 -23.96 -1.86
N GLU A 481 -10.49 -25.05 -1.24
CA GLU A 481 -10.07 -25.36 0.14
C GLU A 481 -8.57 -25.63 0.24
N TYR A 482 -8.01 -26.33 -0.76
CA TYR A 482 -6.59 -26.57 -0.85
C TYR A 482 -5.78 -25.29 -1.11
N GLY A 483 -6.22 -24.44 -2.04
CA GLY A 483 -5.52 -23.19 -2.31
C GLY A 483 -5.54 -22.24 -1.12
N LYS A 484 -6.70 -22.16 -0.41
CA LYS A 484 -6.78 -21.42 0.85
C LYS A 484 -5.82 -21.96 1.89
N GLN A 485 -5.72 -23.28 2.05
CA GLN A 485 -4.77 -23.91 2.98
C GLN A 485 -3.32 -23.51 2.67
N LEU A 486 -2.95 -23.45 1.39
CA LEU A 486 -1.58 -23.02 0.99
C LEU A 486 -1.29 -21.57 1.40
N GLN A 487 -2.24 -20.66 1.25
CA GLN A 487 -2.08 -19.26 1.68
C GLN A 487 -2.01 -19.13 3.21
N ASP A 488 -2.87 -19.87 3.93
CA ASP A 488 -2.86 -19.89 5.39
C ASP A 488 -1.51 -20.46 5.90
N ASP A 489 -1.00 -21.51 5.25
CA ASP A 489 0.29 -22.13 5.57
C ASP A 489 1.47 -21.18 5.29
N TYR A 490 1.46 -20.45 4.17
CA TYR A 490 2.49 -19.44 3.88
C TYR A 490 2.49 -18.36 4.97
N THR A 491 1.35 -17.79 5.26
CA THR A 491 1.22 -16.74 6.29
C THR A 491 1.72 -17.22 7.66
N ALA A 492 1.39 -18.45 8.03
CA ALA A 492 1.78 -19.01 9.33
C ALA A 492 3.26 -19.42 9.41
N LYS A 493 3.85 -19.92 8.31
CA LYS A 493 5.13 -20.60 8.32
C LYS A 493 6.27 -19.84 7.64
N HIS A 494 5.98 -18.99 6.64
CA HIS A 494 6.99 -18.39 5.77
C HIS A 494 6.97 -16.87 5.75
N TYR A 495 5.80 -16.25 5.82
CA TYR A 495 5.64 -14.78 5.74
C TYR A 495 6.50 -14.08 6.81
N HIS A 496 7.39 -13.21 6.34
CA HIS A 496 8.38 -12.49 7.17
C HIS A 496 9.29 -13.41 8.01
N LYS A 497 9.73 -14.52 7.39
CA LYS A 497 10.67 -15.47 8.01
C LYS A 497 11.78 -15.85 7.04
N PRO A 498 12.93 -16.34 7.54
CA PRO A 498 14.02 -16.82 6.68
C PRO A 498 13.58 -17.91 5.70
N SER A 499 12.55 -18.69 6.04
CA SER A 499 12.03 -19.77 5.21
C SER A 499 11.21 -19.32 3.98
N ASP A 500 11.06 -18.00 3.73
CA ASP A 500 10.53 -17.48 2.46
C ASP A 500 11.63 -17.50 1.40
N GLU A 501 11.92 -18.69 0.87
CA GLU A 501 12.98 -18.96 -0.09
C GLU A 501 12.45 -19.49 -1.41
N PHE A 502 13.22 -19.32 -2.48
CA PHE A 502 12.98 -20.02 -3.73
C PHE A 502 13.56 -21.44 -3.67
N THR A 503 12.69 -22.44 -3.78
CA THR A 503 13.09 -23.81 -4.05
C THR A 503 12.22 -24.42 -5.15
N PRO A 504 12.77 -25.23 -6.08
CA PRO A 504 11.99 -25.82 -7.17
C PRO A 504 10.83 -26.72 -6.68
N GLU A 505 10.94 -27.24 -5.45
CA GLU A 505 9.92 -28.08 -4.84
C GLU A 505 8.70 -27.27 -4.38
N LEU A 506 8.92 -26.05 -3.90
CA LEU A 506 7.87 -25.17 -3.39
C LEU A 506 7.23 -24.33 -4.50
N TRP A 507 8.00 -23.98 -5.54
CA TRP A 507 7.56 -23.11 -6.60
C TRP A 507 7.05 -23.86 -7.83
N LYS A 508 5.78 -23.64 -8.18
CA LYS A 508 5.11 -24.06 -9.42
C LYS A 508 4.90 -22.83 -10.27
N THR A 509 5.92 -22.45 -11.02
CA THR A 509 6.00 -21.14 -11.71
C THR A 509 5.01 -20.96 -12.85
N ASP A 510 4.39 -22.03 -13.36
CA ASP A 510 3.35 -21.95 -14.38
C ASP A 510 2.14 -21.10 -13.96
N GLY A 511 1.76 -21.14 -12.67
CA GLY A 511 0.73 -20.27 -12.09
C GLY A 511 1.16 -18.80 -12.03
N ALA A 512 2.43 -18.56 -11.67
CA ALA A 512 3.02 -17.22 -11.70
C ALA A 512 2.94 -16.60 -13.10
N ILE A 513 3.30 -17.36 -14.12
CA ILE A 513 3.28 -16.90 -15.52
C ILE A 513 1.85 -16.60 -15.99
N ASP A 514 0.87 -17.42 -15.59
CA ASP A 514 -0.54 -17.15 -15.91
C ASP A 514 -1.01 -15.82 -15.29
N ASP A 515 -0.65 -15.51 -14.05
CA ASP A 515 -1.00 -14.25 -13.38
C ASP A 515 -0.28 -13.05 -14.02
N LEU A 516 1.02 -13.16 -14.31
CA LEU A 516 1.78 -12.10 -14.98
C LEU A 516 1.21 -11.76 -16.37
N LYS A 517 0.77 -12.76 -17.12
CA LYS A 517 0.11 -12.59 -18.43
C LYS A 517 -1.21 -11.84 -18.30
N LEU A 518 -1.99 -12.08 -17.23
CA LEU A 518 -3.20 -11.30 -16.97
C LEU A 518 -2.87 -9.83 -16.70
N LEU A 519 -1.95 -9.56 -15.77
CA LEU A 519 -1.54 -8.19 -15.42
C LEU A 519 -0.91 -7.45 -16.61
N PHE A 520 -0.12 -8.14 -17.42
CA PHE A 520 0.41 -7.59 -18.66
C PHE A 520 -0.72 -7.22 -19.65
N ASN A 521 -1.72 -8.09 -19.85
CA ASN A 521 -2.84 -7.81 -20.75
C ASN A 521 -3.69 -6.62 -20.31
N VAL A 522 -3.95 -6.51 -18.99
CA VAL A 522 -4.63 -5.33 -18.43
C VAL A 522 -3.87 -4.05 -18.77
N GLY A 523 -2.60 -3.98 -18.45
CA GLY A 523 -1.81 -2.78 -18.69
C GLY A 523 -1.55 -2.52 -20.19
N LYS A 524 -1.33 -3.57 -20.99
CA LYS A 524 -1.22 -3.44 -22.44
C LYS A 524 -2.47 -2.78 -23.03
N ARG A 525 -3.65 -3.22 -22.64
CA ARG A 525 -4.91 -2.63 -23.10
C ARG A 525 -5.01 -1.17 -22.70
N ILE A 526 -4.80 -0.83 -21.42
CA ILE A 526 -4.83 0.55 -20.92
C ILE A 526 -3.79 1.41 -21.66
N SER A 527 -2.62 0.88 -21.98
CA SER A 527 -1.56 1.62 -22.66
C SER A 527 -1.86 1.93 -24.13
N MET A 528 -2.82 1.22 -24.75
CA MET A 528 -3.18 1.37 -26.17
C MET A 528 -4.52 2.08 -26.40
N GLU A 529 -5.42 2.08 -25.41
CA GLU A 529 -6.74 2.73 -25.49
C GLU A 529 -6.66 4.23 -25.17
N GLN A 530 -7.72 4.99 -25.51
CA GLN A 530 -7.83 6.41 -25.16
C GLN A 530 -8.61 6.64 -23.87
N THR A 531 -9.40 5.65 -23.44
CA THR A 531 -10.20 5.71 -22.21
C THR A 531 -9.33 5.69 -20.97
N TRP A 532 -9.79 6.38 -19.93
CA TRP A 532 -9.15 6.39 -18.62
C TRP A 532 -10.03 5.63 -17.63
N PRO A 533 -9.55 4.55 -16.99
CA PRO A 533 -10.26 3.89 -15.92
C PRO A 533 -10.62 4.87 -14.80
N GLN A 534 -11.85 4.83 -14.32
CA GLN A 534 -12.35 5.73 -13.29
C GLN A 534 -12.48 5.00 -11.95
N TRP A 535 -12.50 5.78 -10.86
CA TRP A 535 -12.97 5.29 -9.57
C TRP A 535 -14.48 5.09 -9.63
N LYS A 536 -14.99 4.03 -8.99
CA LYS A 536 -16.44 3.82 -8.81
C LYS A 536 -17.01 4.83 -7.82
N GLU A 537 -18.28 5.13 -7.92
CA GLU A 537 -18.97 6.13 -7.07
C GLU A 537 -18.87 5.83 -5.56
N SER A 538 -18.72 4.56 -5.20
CA SER A 538 -18.58 4.11 -3.82
C SER A 538 -17.17 4.27 -3.25
N SER A 539 -16.18 4.62 -4.08
CA SER A 539 -14.78 4.72 -3.66
C SER A 539 -14.51 6.00 -2.89
N GLU A 540 -13.88 5.87 -1.72
CA GLU A 540 -13.40 6.98 -0.91
C GLU A 540 -12.30 7.82 -1.60
N PHE A 541 -11.68 7.30 -2.66
CA PHE A 541 -10.62 7.98 -3.42
C PHE A 541 -11.13 8.80 -4.61
N LYS A 542 -12.37 8.56 -5.05
CA LYS A 542 -12.97 9.29 -6.18
C LYS A 542 -12.99 10.82 -5.97
N PRO A 543 -13.43 11.35 -4.82
CA PRO A 543 -13.44 12.79 -4.59
C PRO A 543 -12.05 13.43 -4.71
N ILE A 544 -10.98 12.70 -4.40
CA ILE A 544 -9.60 13.19 -4.51
C ILE A 544 -9.24 13.37 -5.98
N ARG A 545 -9.55 12.36 -6.84
CA ARG A 545 -9.33 12.41 -8.29
C ARG A 545 -10.12 13.56 -8.91
N ASP A 546 -11.41 13.62 -8.63
CA ASP A 546 -12.34 14.64 -9.16
C ASP A 546 -11.91 16.06 -8.77
N GLY A 547 -11.24 16.21 -7.64
CA GLY A 547 -10.76 17.50 -7.14
C GLY A 547 -9.71 18.17 -8.02
N TYR A 548 -8.88 17.40 -8.72
CA TYR A 548 -7.80 17.95 -9.58
C TYR A 548 -7.95 17.65 -11.08
N MET A 549 -8.90 16.80 -11.48
CA MET A 549 -9.18 16.50 -12.89
C MET A 549 -10.21 17.46 -13.52
N LYS A 550 -10.63 18.51 -12.80
CA LYS A 550 -11.60 19.52 -13.26
C LYS A 550 -11.03 20.45 -14.31
#